data_fcc8b2c0bdbfc9f45596d589833b87ea
#
_entry.id   fcc8b2c0bdbfc9f45596d589833b87ea
#
_cell.length_a   1.000
_cell.length_b   1.000
_cell.length_c   1.000
_cell.angle_alpha   90.00
_cell.angle_beta   90.00
_cell.angle_gamma   90.00
#
_symmetry.space_group_name_H-M   'P 1'
#
loop_
_entity.id
_entity.type
_entity.pdbx_description
1 polymer ?
#
loop_
_entity_poly.entity_id
_entity_poly.type
_entity_poly.pdbx_seq_one_letter_code
_entity_poly.pdbx_strand_id
1 'polypeptide(L)'
;TYLTPGSRIPYTGWGIRVMNERMKMTRLADHRISRQQIFNADIASTQNGAGTTQAFSGFLDYTLGYHYHFNPVPALKLLAGASVHAMGGFIYCVRSSNNPASAKADLDLNLSAQAIYNFRIRNYPLTLRYQMELPFIGILFSPHYGQSYYEIFDRGNKSGIVPFTSFHNKQAMKNYVTIDFPIGKFTFRAGYLN
;
A
#
# COMPACT_ATOMS: atom_id res chain seq x y z
N THR A 1 -2.70 -3.35 -14.89
CA THR A 1 -2.59 -1.88 -14.72
C THR A 1 -2.93 -1.20 -16.05
N TYR A 2 -3.80 -0.20 -16.04
CA TYR A 2 -4.14 0.61 -17.21
C TYR A 2 -3.36 1.92 -17.12
N LEU A 3 -2.61 2.27 -18.17
CA LEU A 3 -1.77 3.48 -18.18
C LEU A 3 -2.55 4.75 -18.51
N THR A 4 -3.70 4.62 -19.17
CA THR A 4 -4.52 5.77 -19.56
C THR A 4 -6.00 5.51 -19.26
N PRO A 5 -6.80 6.54 -18.93
CA PRO A 5 -8.23 6.40 -18.65
C PRO A 5 -9.08 5.82 -19.78
N GLY A 6 -8.62 5.82 -21.00
CA GLY A 6 -9.30 5.24 -22.17
C GLY A 6 -8.70 3.94 -22.67
N SER A 7 -7.58 3.51 -22.15
CA SER A 7 -6.90 2.30 -22.61
C SER A 7 -7.44 1.07 -21.87
N ARG A 8 -8.05 0.15 -22.61
CA ARG A 8 -8.42 -1.17 -22.11
C ARG A 8 -7.31 -2.22 -22.28
N ILE A 9 -6.12 -1.80 -22.70
CA ILE A 9 -4.98 -2.70 -22.93
C ILE A 9 -4.28 -2.94 -21.58
N PRO A 10 -4.33 -4.16 -21.03
CA PRO A 10 -3.65 -4.48 -19.80
C PRO A 10 -2.13 -4.54 -20.01
N TYR A 11 -1.39 -4.01 -19.05
CA TYR A 11 0.04 -4.19 -18.96
C TYR A 11 0.34 -5.27 -17.93
N THR A 12 1.13 -6.26 -18.32
CA THR A 12 1.55 -7.37 -17.47
C THR A 12 3.08 -7.40 -17.39
N GLY A 13 3.60 -7.91 -16.29
CA GLY A 13 5.05 -7.97 -16.10
C GLY A 13 5.39 -8.46 -14.71
N TRP A 14 6.59 -8.17 -14.29
CA TRP A 14 7.12 -8.57 -12.99
C TRP A 14 7.57 -7.33 -12.21
N GLY A 15 7.64 -7.49 -10.90
CA GLY A 15 8.13 -6.45 -10.00
C GLY A 15 8.69 -7.05 -8.73
N ILE A 16 9.47 -6.25 -8.04
CA ILE A 16 10.04 -6.58 -6.74
C ILE A 16 9.53 -5.55 -5.75
N ARG A 17 9.07 -6.04 -4.60
CA ARG A 17 8.70 -5.24 -3.43
C ARG A 17 9.61 -5.59 -2.27
N VAL A 18 10.19 -4.59 -1.66
CA VAL A 18 10.88 -4.68 -0.38
C VAL A 18 10.00 -4.03 0.68
N MET A 19 9.70 -4.77 1.73
CA MET A 19 8.84 -4.29 2.82
C MET A 19 9.58 -4.42 4.15
N ASN A 20 9.57 -3.34 4.94
CA ASN A 20 10.00 -3.33 6.32
C ASN A 20 8.83 -2.98 7.22
N GLU A 21 8.53 -3.83 8.18
CA GLU A 21 7.47 -3.61 9.16
C GLU A 21 8.02 -3.58 10.58
N ARG A 22 7.56 -2.62 11.36
CA ARG A 22 7.88 -2.49 12.78
C ARG A 22 6.62 -2.22 13.58
N MET A 23 6.34 -3.08 14.56
CA MET A 23 5.23 -2.89 15.50
C MET A 23 5.77 -2.81 16.92
N LYS A 24 5.33 -1.81 17.68
CA LYS A 24 5.71 -1.61 19.08
C LYS A 24 4.50 -1.19 19.91
N MET A 25 4.41 -1.72 21.13
CA MET A 25 3.47 -1.19 22.12
C MET A 25 3.88 0.22 22.53
N THR A 26 2.90 1.08 22.71
CA THR A 26 3.07 2.44 23.24
C THR A 26 2.71 2.47 24.72
N ARG A 27 2.95 3.61 25.37
CA ARG A 27 2.49 3.87 26.75
C ARG A 27 1.04 4.39 26.82
N LEU A 28 0.40 4.56 25.66
CA LEU A 28 -0.97 5.06 25.58
C LEU A 28 -1.97 4.00 26.06
N ALA A 29 -3.04 4.44 26.72
CA ALA A 29 -4.11 3.61 27.24
C ALA A 29 -3.61 2.38 28.02
N ASP A 30 -2.70 2.58 28.98
CA ASP A 30 -2.10 1.51 29.78
C ASP A 30 -1.52 0.37 28.95
N HIS A 31 -0.71 0.71 27.94
CA HIS A 31 -0.10 -0.23 27.01
C HIS A 31 -1.10 -1.06 26.19
N ARG A 32 -2.28 -0.51 25.89
CA ARG A 32 -3.26 -1.16 25.00
C ARG A 32 -3.22 -0.66 23.56
N ILE A 33 -2.36 0.29 23.24
CA ILE A 33 -2.21 0.83 21.88
C ILE A 33 -0.82 0.47 21.34
N SER A 34 -0.78 -0.17 20.19
CA SER A 34 0.45 -0.36 19.42
C SER A 34 0.59 0.68 18.32
N ARG A 35 1.84 1.02 18.01
CA ARG A 35 2.25 1.78 16.83
C ARG A 35 2.84 0.81 15.81
N GLN A 36 2.30 0.83 14.60
CA GLN A 36 2.80 0.10 13.44
C GLN A 36 3.41 1.07 12.43
N GLN A 37 4.55 0.75 11.91
CA GLN A 37 5.24 1.46 10.84
C GLN A 37 5.55 0.46 9.74
N ILE A 38 5.14 0.76 8.50
CA ILE A 38 5.43 -0.05 7.34
C ILE A 38 6.07 0.87 6.30
N PHE A 39 7.22 0.45 5.78
CA PHE A 39 7.89 1.09 4.66
C PHE A 39 7.98 0.09 3.53
N ASN A 40 7.54 0.49 2.34
CA ASN A 40 7.65 -0.30 1.13
C ASN A 40 8.41 0.46 0.05
N ALA A 41 9.17 -0.29 -0.74
CA ALA A 41 9.80 0.17 -1.97
C ALA A 41 9.48 -0.83 -3.08
N ASP A 42 8.88 -0.35 -4.17
CA ASP A 42 8.43 -1.16 -5.30
C ASP A 42 9.12 -0.71 -6.57
N ILE A 43 9.59 -1.67 -7.37
CA ILE A 43 9.99 -1.47 -8.75
C ILE A 43 9.32 -2.51 -9.62
N ALA A 44 8.84 -2.11 -10.80
CA ALA A 44 8.23 -3.04 -11.74
C ALA A 44 8.54 -2.68 -13.18
N SER A 45 8.61 -3.71 -14.02
CA SER A 45 8.68 -3.62 -15.46
C SER A 45 7.49 -4.37 -16.04
N THR A 46 6.73 -3.68 -16.89
CA THR A 46 5.52 -4.22 -17.52
C THR A 46 5.53 -3.93 -19.00
N GLN A 47 4.83 -4.76 -19.77
CA GLN A 47 4.63 -4.58 -21.21
C GLN A 47 3.17 -4.82 -21.57
N ASN A 48 2.75 -4.25 -22.70
CA ASN A 48 1.43 -4.54 -23.26
C ASN A 48 1.39 -5.97 -23.84
N GLY A 49 0.20 -6.53 -24.05
CA GLY A 49 0.03 -7.89 -24.58
C GLY A 49 0.65 -8.14 -25.96
N ALA A 50 0.86 -7.09 -26.74
CA ALA A 50 1.54 -7.16 -28.06
C ALA A 50 3.07 -7.03 -27.98
N GLY A 51 3.64 -6.79 -26.79
CA GLY A 51 5.09 -6.60 -26.61
C GLY A 51 5.66 -5.32 -27.23
N THR A 52 4.81 -4.43 -27.74
CA THR A 52 5.24 -3.23 -28.48
C THR A 52 5.54 -2.03 -27.61
N THR A 53 5.14 -2.05 -26.34
CA THR A 53 5.31 -0.93 -25.41
C THR A 53 5.67 -1.46 -24.02
N GLN A 54 6.72 -0.88 -23.44
CA GLN A 54 7.15 -1.16 -22.07
C GLN A 54 6.87 0.04 -21.16
N ALA A 55 6.60 -0.26 -19.89
CA ALA A 55 6.48 0.73 -18.84
C ALA A 55 7.26 0.27 -17.60
N PHE A 56 7.98 1.21 -17.00
CA PHE A 56 8.69 1.03 -15.74
C PHE A 56 7.97 1.83 -14.66
N SER A 57 7.93 1.29 -13.46
CA SER A 57 7.39 2.03 -12.31
C SER A 57 8.27 1.87 -11.09
N GLY A 58 8.32 2.92 -10.28
CA GLY A 58 8.97 2.91 -8.99
C GLY A 58 8.11 3.65 -7.98
N PHE A 59 7.84 3.04 -6.83
CA PHE A 59 7.04 3.61 -5.76
C PHE A 59 7.71 3.41 -4.42
N LEU A 60 7.59 4.42 -3.57
CA LEU A 60 7.91 4.36 -2.16
C LEU A 60 6.64 4.66 -1.39
N ASP A 61 6.33 3.87 -0.38
CA ASP A 61 5.23 4.16 0.51
C ASP A 61 5.59 3.98 1.99
N TYR A 62 4.97 4.78 2.82
CA TYR A 62 5.10 4.74 4.27
C TYR A 62 3.74 4.77 4.93
N THR A 63 3.53 3.84 5.84
CA THR A 63 2.30 3.76 6.65
C THR A 63 2.65 3.88 8.13
N LEU A 64 1.97 4.78 8.83
CA LEU A 64 2.02 4.94 10.28
C LEU A 64 0.64 4.70 10.87
N GLY A 65 0.46 3.61 11.61
CA GLY A 65 -0.80 3.20 12.21
C GLY A 65 -0.74 3.13 13.73
N TYR A 66 -1.89 3.36 14.37
CA TYR A 66 -2.12 3.13 15.79
C TYR A 66 -3.34 2.22 15.94
N HIS A 67 -3.18 1.16 16.74
CA HIS A 67 -4.20 0.13 16.92
C HIS A 67 -4.42 -0.15 18.40
N TYR A 68 -5.67 -0.12 18.81
CA TYR A 68 -6.10 -0.53 20.14
C TYR A 68 -6.26 -2.05 20.17
N HIS A 69 -5.78 -2.70 21.23
CA HIS A 69 -5.78 -4.14 21.39
C HIS A 69 -6.97 -4.61 22.23
N PHE A 70 -7.71 -5.54 21.65
CA PHE A 70 -8.76 -6.32 22.31
C PHE A 70 -8.27 -7.77 22.41
N ASN A 71 -8.23 -8.33 23.58
CA ASN A 71 -7.79 -9.70 23.82
C ASN A 71 -8.95 -10.53 24.35
N PRO A 72 -9.89 -10.98 23.47
CA PRO A 72 -11.07 -11.72 23.91
C PRO A 72 -10.72 -13.07 24.52
N VAL A 73 -9.67 -13.73 24.00
CA VAL A 73 -9.13 -14.98 24.53
C VAL A 73 -7.60 -14.97 24.41
N PRO A 74 -6.85 -15.74 25.22
CA PRO A 74 -5.38 -15.71 25.21
C PRO A 74 -4.74 -15.98 23.85
N ALA A 75 -5.38 -16.78 23.00
CA ALA A 75 -4.87 -17.14 21.69
C ALA A 75 -5.15 -16.11 20.61
N LEU A 76 -6.16 -15.24 20.78
CA LEU A 76 -6.64 -14.30 19.77
C LEU A 76 -6.51 -12.86 20.25
N LYS A 77 -5.81 -12.05 19.46
CA LYS A 77 -5.74 -10.60 19.64
C LYS A 77 -6.44 -9.94 18.47
N LEU A 78 -7.40 -9.09 18.75
CA LEU A 78 -8.07 -8.24 17.77
C LEU A 78 -7.56 -6.81 17.96
N LEU A 79 -7.25 -6.15 16.88
CA LEU A 79 -6.75 -4.79 16.88
C LEU A 79 -7.64 -3.96 15.96
N ALA A 80 -8.03 -2.79 16.41
CA ALA A 80 -8.76 -1.81 15.62
C ALA A 80 -8.10 -0.44 15.75
N GLY A 81 -8.03 0.30 14.66
CA GLY A 81 -7.37 1.58 14.66
C GLY A 81 -7.42 2.29 13.34
N ALA A 82 -6.50 3.23 13.18
CA ALA A 82 -6.34 4.02 11.97
C ALA A 82 -4.86 4.14 11.60
N SER A 83 -4.61 4.38 10.32
CA SER A 83 -3.28 4.63 9.81
C SER A 83 -3.26 5.78 8.81
N VAL A 84 -2.17 6.53 8.79
CA VAL A 84 -1.85 7.47 7.72
C VAL A 84 -0.92 6.75 6.77
N HIS A 85 -1.26 6.77 5.49
CA HIS A 85 -0.48 6.20 4.40
C HIS A 85 -0.08 7.31 3.44
N ALA A 86 1.19 7.39 3.12
CA ALA A 86 1.74 8.31 2.13
C ALA A 86 2.51 7.51 1.09
N MET A 87 2.22 7.73 -0.18
CA MET A 87 2.90 7.09 -1.31
C MET A 87 3.39 8.15 -2.30
N GLY A 88 4.56 7.91 -2.86
CA GLY A 88 5.08 8.70 -3.97
C GLY A 88 5.85 7.82 -4.95
N GLY A 89 5.76 8.16 -6.24
CA GLY A 89 6.46 7.39 -7.25
C GLY A 89 6.18 7.87 -8.67
N PHE A 90 6.58 7.06 -9.62
CA PHE A 90 6.43 7.39 -11.03
C PHE A 90 6.13 6.14 -11.87
N ILE A 91 5.52 6.41 -13.02
CA ILE A 91 5.37 5.46 -14.11
C ILE A 91 6.04 6.08 -15.35
N TYR A 92 6.94 5.36 -15.96
CA TYR A 92 7.64 5.77 -17.18
C TYR A 92 7.25 4.85 -18.33
N CYS A 93 6.64 5.41 -19.38
CA CYS A 93 6.23 4.67 -20.56
C CYS A 93 7.18 5.00 -21.73
N VAL A 94 7.92 4.01 -22.21
CA VAL A 94 9.00 4.20 -23.22
C VAL A 94 8.47 4.77 -24.53
N ARG A 95 7.21 4.50 -24.89
CA ARG A 95 6.63 4.90 -26.19
C ARG A 95 5.81 6.19 -26.17
N SER A 96 5.65 6.81 -25.00
CA SER A 96 4.92 8.08 -24.88
C SER A 96 5.86 9.24 -25.22
N SER A 97 5.80 9.74 -26.46
CA SER A 97 6.70 10.79 -26.96
C SER A 97 6.47 12.16 -26.30
N ASN A 98 5.24 12.45 -25.86
CA ASN A 98 4.88 13.78 -25.36
C ASN A 98 4.93 13.93 -23.83
N ASN A 99 4.82 12.84 -23.07
CA ASN A 99 4.97 12.84 -21.62
C ASN A 99 5.28 11.41 -21.14
N PRO A 100 6.53 10.95 -21.25
CA PRO A 100 6.89 9.56 -20.94
C PRO A 100 6.79 9.27 -19.43
N ALA A 101 6.95 10.26 -18.57
CA ALA A 101 6.95 10.11 -17.12
C ALA A 101 5.67 10.67 -16.49
N SER A 102 5.01 9.90 -15.63
CA SER A 102 3.87 10.33 -14.83
C SER A 102 4.18 10.13 -13.36
N ALA A 103 4.31 11.23 -12.61
CA ALA A 103 4.42 11.17 -11.16
C ALA A 103 3.05 10.86 -10.55
N LYS A 104 3.07 10.08 -9.46
CA LYS A 104 1.90 9.71 -8.67
C LYS A 104 2.24 9.92 -7.21
N ALA A 105 1.34 10.50 -6.46
CA ALA A 105 1.45 10.57 -5.02
C ALA A 105 0.07 10.49 -4.40
N ASP A 106 -0.03 9.85 -3.25
CA ASP A 106 -1.24 9.89 -2.43
C ASP A 106 -0.92 10.04 -0.94
N LEU A 107 -1.91 10.57 -0.23
CA LEU A 107 -1.91 10.66 1.21
C LEU A 107 -3.31 10.28 1.69
N ASP A 108 -3.42 9.16 2.38
CA ASP A 108 -4.67 8.60 2.86
C ASP A 108 -4.70 8.45 4.37
N LEU A 109 -5.84 8.70 4.97
CA LEU A 109 -6.21 8.22 6.28
C LEU A 109 -7.02 6.93 6.10
N ASN A 110 -6.54 5.82 6.66
CA ASN A 110 -7.15 4.51 6.53
C ASN A 110 -7.75 4.06 7.87
N LEU A 111 -8.88 3.37 7.80
CA LEU A 111 -9.34 2.52 8.90
C LEU A 111 -8.62 1.18 8.81
N SER A 112 -8.15 0.66 9.95
CA SER A 112 -7.37 -0.56 10.00
C SER A 112 -7.90 -1.50 11.07
N ALA A 113 -8.04 -2.77 10.70
CA ALA A 113 -8.39 -3.85 11.62
C ALA A 113 -7.42 -5.02 11.43
N GLN A 114 -7.03 -5.66 12.55
CA GLN A 114 -6.15 -6.81 12.53
C GLN A 114 -6.68 -7.91 13.45
N ALA A 115 -6.47 -9.17 13.03
CA ALA A 115 -6.66 -10.35 13.85
C ALA A 115 -5.34 -11.13 13.91
N ILE A 116 -4.84 -11.41 15.12
CA ILE A 116 -3.61 -12.15 15.35
C ILE A 116 -3.97 -13.39 16.17
N TYR A 117 -3.80 -14.55 15.57
CA TYR A 117 -4.12 -15.83 16.19
C TYR A 117 -2.85 -16.65 16.42
N ASN A 118 -2.56 -16.94 17.71
CA ASN A 118 -1.43 -17.75 18.12
C ASN A 118 -1.90 -19.19 18.35
N PHE A 119 -1.29 -20.15 17.68
CA PHE A 119 -1.64 -21.55 17.80
C PHE A 119 -0.39 -22.43 17.74
N ARG A 120 -0.55 -23.72 17.98
CA ARG A 120 0.54 -24.70 17.92
C ARG A 120 0.10 -25.90 17.09
N ILE A 121 1.00 -26.34 16.21
CA ILE A 121 0.84 -27.63 15.53
C ILE A 121 1.85 -28.58 16.16
N ARG A 122 1.35 -29.59 16.84
CA ARG A 122 2.12 -30.50 17.71
C ARG A 122 3.01 -29.69 18.69
N ASN A 123 3.82 -29.25 19.00
CA ASN A 123 4.54 -28.35 19.91
C ASN A 123 5.17 -27.14 19.22
N TYR A 124 4.95 -27.00 17.89
CA TYR A 124 5.55 -25.93 17.12
C TYR A 124 4.64 -24.69 17.12
N PRO A 125 5.12 -23.53 17.65
CA PRO A 125 4.32 -22.33 17.72
C PRO A 125 4.21 -21.65 16.36
N LEU A 126 3.01 -21.19 16.03
CA LEU A 126 2.71 -20.45 14.80
C LEU A 126 1.84 -19.26 15.14
N THR A 127 1.99 -18.18 14.37
CA THR A 127 1.12 -17.00 14.48
C THR A 127 0.55 -16.69 13.10
N LEU A 128 -0.77 -16.73 12.97
CA LEU A 128 -1.49 -16.27 11.80
C LEU A 128 -1.94 -14.84 12.07
N ARG A 129 -1.69 -13.93 11.14
CA ARG A 129 -2.17 -12.56 11.18
C ARG A 129 -2.92 -12.21 9.90
N TYR A 130 -4.07 -11.59 10.07
CA TYR A 130 -4.83 -10.92 9.01
C TYR A 130 -4.95 -9.45 9.35
N GLN A 131 -4.65 -8.58 8.39
CA GLN A 131 -4.82 -7.14 8.49
C GLN A 131 -5.63 -6.65 7.29
N MET A 132 -6.63 -5.82 7.57
CA MET A 132 -7.44 -5.14 6.58
C MET A 132 -7.27 -3.63 6.74
N GLU A 133 -7.05 -2.93 5.65
CA GLU A 133 -7.02 -1.47 5.62
C GLU A 133 -7.99 -0.96 4.56
N LEU A 134 -8.78 0.05 4.95
CA LEU A 134 -9.77 0.71 4.10
C LEU A 134 -9.46 2.21 4.05
N PRO A 135 -9.11 2.76 2.87
CA PRO A 135 -8.98 4.20 2.71
C PRO A 135 -10.30 4.89 3.05
N PHE A 136 -10.25 5.77 4.05
CA PHE A 136 -11.42 6.49 4.52
C PHE A 136 -11.53 7.87 3.85
N ILE A 137 -10.42 8.61 3.85
CA ILE A 137 -10.32 9.97 3.31
C ILE A 137 -8.87 10.20 2.87
N GLY A 138 -8.68 10.90 1.76
CA GLY A 138 -7.34 11.21 1.28
C GLY A 138 -7.30 12.21 0.15
N ILE A 139 -6.10 12.44 -0.34
CA ILE A 139 -5.79 13.26 -1.51
C ILE A 139 -4.89 12.47 -2.43
N LEU A 140 -5.14 12.58 -3.72
CA LEU A 140 -4.37 11.91 -4.77
C LEU A 140 -3.79 12.95 -5.72
N PHE A 141 -2.48 12.92 -5.94
CA PHE A 141 -1.84 13.66 -7.02
C PHE A 141 -1.71 12.74 -8.23
N SER A 142 -2.47 13.04 -9.27
CA SER A 142 -2.48 12.27 -10.51
C SER A 142 -2.77 13.19 -11.70
N PRO A 143 -1.73 13.74 -12.36
CA PRO A 143 -1.91 14.53 -13.58
C PRO A 143 -2.72 13.75 -14.63
N HIS A 144 -3.58 14.47 -15.36
CA HIS A 144 -4.36 13.89 -16.43
C HIS A 144 -3.46 13.47 -17.61
N TYR A 145 -3.96 12.53 -18.40
CA TYR A 145 -3.30 12.14 -19.65
C TYR A 145 -3.20 13.34 -20.60
N GLY A 146 -2.00 13.61 -21.11
CA GLY A 146 -1.74 14.75 -21.99
C GLY A 146 -1.47 16.07 -21.30
N GLN A 147 -1.66 16.17 -19.98
CA GLN A 147 -1.31 17.36 -19.21
C GLN A 147 0.19 17.37 -18.92
N SER A 148 0.93 18.28 -19.52
CA SER A 148 2.36 18.39 -19.31
C SER A 148 2.69 19.05 -17.98
N TYR A 149 3.83 18.73 -17.39
CA TYR A 149 4.29 19.40 -16.16
C TYR A 149 4.51 20.89 -16.36
N TYR A 150 4.86 21.32 -17.59
CA TYR A 150 4.93 22.74 -17.98
C TYR A 150 3.57 23.44 -17.84
N GLU A 151 2.49 22.82 -18.31
CA GLU A 151 1.13 23.39 -18.15
C GLU A 151 0.72 23.48 -16.70
N ILE A 152 1.10 22.49 -15.88
CA ILE A 152 0.76 22.45 -14.45
C ILE A 152 1.51 23.53 -13.67
N PHE A 153 2.84 23.59 -13.82
CA PHE A 153 3.70 24.39 -12.95
C PHE A 153 3.97 25.79 -13.49
N ASP A 154 4.07 25.97 -14.81
CA ASP A 154 4.40 27.25 -15.43
C ASP A 154 3.14 28.02 -15.86
N ARG A 155 2.15 27.35 -16.47
CA ARG A 155 0.90 27.98 -16.88
C ARG A 155 -0.20 27.96 -15.82
N GLY A 156 0.02 27.31 -14.68
CA GLY A 156 -0.94 27.31 -13.57
C GLY A 156 -2.21 26.50 -13.81
N ASN A 157 -2.26 25.62 -14.83
CA ASN A 157 -3.40 24.75 -15.08
C ASN A 157 -3.46 23.60 -14.07
N LYS A 158 -4.02 23.87 -12.89
CA LYS A 158 -4.11 22.95 -11.75
C LYS A 158 -5.45 22.24 -11.65
N SER A 159 -6.31 22.34 -12.65
CA SER A 159 -7.66 21.75 -12.60
C SER A 159 -7.60 20.22 -12.51
N GLY A 160 -8.18 19.65 -11.44
CA GLY A 160 -8.32 18.21 -11.28
C GLY A 160 -7.05 17.41 -10.97
N ILE A 161 -5.91 18.07 -10.69
CA ILE A 161 -4.62 17.42 -10.44
C ILE A 161 -4.58 16.74 -9.06
N VAL A 162 -5.29 17.35 -8.08
CA VAL A 162 -5.34 16.86 -6.70
C VAL A 162 -6.79 16.60 -6.31
N PRO A 163 -7.41 15.50 -6.78
CA PRO A 163 -8.73 15.13 -6.35
C PRO A 163 -8.73 14.66 -4.90
N PHE A 164 -9.78 15.07 -4.18
CA PHE A 164 -10.12 14.53 -2.89
C PHE A 164 -10.66 13.10 -3.06
N THR A 165 -10.20 12.18 -2.24
CA THR A 165 -10.62 10.78 -2.25
C THR A 165 -11.34 10.41 -0.96
N SER A 166 -12.41 9.62 -1.08
CA SER A 166 -13.12 9.04 0.04
C SER A 166 -13.86 7.77 -0.44
N PHE A 167 -14.64 7.12 0.42
CA PHE A 167 -15.37 5.91 0.07
C PHE A 167 -16.26 6.00 -1.18
N HIS A 168 -16.72 7.20 -1.55
CA HIS A 168 -17.59 7.36 -2.71
C HIS A 168 -16.84 7.29 -4.05
N ASN A 169 -15.54 7.57 -4.07
CA ASN A 169 -14.74 7.62 -5.30
C ASN A 169 -13.46 6.77 -5.27
N LYS A 170 -13.02 6.29 -4.11
CA LYS A 170 -11.88 5.37 -3.94
C LYS A 170 -12.34 4.13 -3.17
N GLN A 171 -12.91 3.18 -3.89
CA GLN A 171 -13.27 1.88 -3.33
C GLN A 171 -12.05 0.96 -3.43
N ALA A 172 -11.23 0.94 -2.40
CA ALA A 172 -10.05 0.10 -2.30
C ALA A 172 -10.06 -0.61 -0.94
N MET A 173 -9.52 -1.79 -0.91
CA MET A 173 -9.31 -2.56 0.31
C MET A 173 -7.96 -3.27 0.20
N LYS A 174 -7.10 -3.04 1.17
CA LYS A 174 -5.82 -3.71 1.27
C LYS A 174 -5.95 -4.86 2.27
N ASN A 175 -5.66 -6.07 1.83
CA ASN A 175 -5.68 -7.27 2.66
C ASN A 175 -4.26 -7.82 2.78
N TYR A 176 -3.84 -8.07 4.01
CA TYR A 176 -2.53 -8.61 4.30
C TYR A 176 -2.67 -9.81 5.25
N VAL A 177 -2.37 -10.99 4.72
CA VAL A 177 -2.39 -12.26 5.47
C VAL A 177 -0.96 -12.71 5.66
N THR A 178 -0.55 -13.05 6.88
CA THR A 178 0.78 -13.57 7.16
C THR A 178 0.75 -14.74 8.12
N ILE A 179 1.72 -15.63 7.97
CA ILE A 179 2.03 -16.67 8.92
C ILE A 179 3.48 -16.50 9.39
N ASP A 180 3.65 -16.41 10.70
CA ASP A 180 4.97 -16.32 11.34
C ASP A 180 5.33 -17.67 11.93
N PHE A 181 6.57 -18.10 11.70
CA PHE A 181 7.11 -19.37 12.18
C PHE A 181 8.56 -19.22 12.64
N PRO A 182 8.91 -19.63 13.87
CA PRO A 182 10.27 -19.54 14.39
C PRO A 182 11.14 -20.69 13.89
N ILE A 183 12.36 -20.36 13.46
CA ILE A 183 13.40 -21.34 13.15
C ILE A 183 14.67 -20.93 13.91
N GLY A 184 15.02 -21.69 14.94
CA GLY A 184 16.15 -21.38 15.82
C GLY A 184 15.96 -20.04 16.55
N LYS A 185 16.83 -19.07 16.29
CA LYS A 185 16.77 -17.72 16.90
C LYS A 185 16.01 -16.70 16.05
N PHE A 186 15.53 -17.08 14.87
CA PHE A 186 14.87 -16.20 13.92
C PHE A 186 13.39 -16.55 13.81
N THR A 187 12.56 -15.54 13.55
CA THR A 187 11.17 -15.73 13.14
C THR A 187 11.04 -15.33 11.68
N PHE A 188 10.61 -16.27 10.86
CA PHE A 188 10.33 -16.05 9.46
C PHE A 188 8.86 -15.72 9.28
N ARG A 189 8.57 -14.90 8.31
CA ARG A 189 7.22 -14.52 7.93
C ARG A 189 7.01 -14.80 6.45
N ALA A 190 5.95 -15.53 6.14
CA ALA A 190 5.42 -15.66 4.80
C ALA A 190 4.06 -14.99 4.75
N GLY A 191 3.70 -14.37 3.62
CA GLY A 191 2.44 -13.65 3.53
C GLY A 191 2.00 -13.34 2.12
N TYR A 192 0.75 -12.92 2.03
CA TYR A 192 0.10 -12.48 0.80
C TYR A 192 -0.53 -11.10 1.04
N LEU A 193 -0.27 -10.18 0.12
CA LEU A 193 -0.79 -8.82 0.10
C LEU A 193 -1.61 -8.62 -1.18
N ASN A 194 -2.86 -8.17 -1.03
CA ASN A 194 -3.75 -7.83 -2.13
C ASN A 194 -4.40 -6.46 -1.89
#